data_6cfc623f6857672be3b8c2290fe3a1c1
#
_entry.id   6cfc623f6857672be3b8c2290fe3a1c1
#
_cell.length_a   1.000
_cell.length_b   1.000
_cell.length_c   1.000
_cell.angle_alpha   90.00
_cell.angle_beta   90.00
_cell.angle_gamma   90.00
#
_symmetry.space_group_name_H-M   'P 1'
#
loop_
_entity.id
_entity.type
_entity.pdbx_description
1 polymer ?
#
loop_
_entity_poly.entity_id
_entity_poly.type
_entity_poly.pdbx_seq_one_letter_code
_entity_poly.pdbx_strand_id
1 'polypeptide(L)'
;FKGWTLPGVIGAGAAQTMMNLHHIKPGNRILMLGSGNVGLVVSYQLMQAGCEVVALVDAAPRIGGYGVHAAKISRCGVPFYLSHTIVEASGADRVTGVTIAQVDSHFNFIEGTEKTFDVDTICVAVGLSPMSQLLKQAGVKMKDTPGGYVPECDEWGRTSVPGIFAAGDVSGIEEASSAMIEGRIAGSVISQDLGFIEKAEMEARASELEDALGSLREGMFAPKNRGKLIEKTEEGIDVSMNLLEHGFVADDEIERYPGVTHRKGIHPVIECTQNIPCNPCQDA
;
A
#
# COMPACT_ATOMS: atom_id res chain seq x y z
N PHE A 1 11.94 -13.95 -6.64
CA PHE A 1 12.22 -15.19 -5.92
C PHE A 1 11.86 -16.42 -6.76
N LYS A 2 12.49 -17.54 -6.48
CA LYS A 2 12.22 -18.79 -7.19
C LYS A 2 10.78 -19.27 -6.89
N GLY A 3 10.09 -19.83 -7.90
CA GLY A 3 8.72 -20.33 -7.76
C GLY A 3 7.62 -19.25 -7.80
N TRP A 4 7.96 -18.00 -8.13
CA TRP A 4 6.98 -16.90 -8.18
C TRP A 4 5.86 -17.09 -9.21
N THR A 5 6.01 -18.02 -10.16
CA THR A 5 5.00 -18.35 -11.17
C THR A 5 4.06 -19.48 -10.76
N LEU A 6 4.25 -20.07 -9.58
CA LEU A 6 3.37 -21.13 -9.10
C LEU A 6 1.95 -20.60 -8.85
N PRO A 7 0.91 -21.32 -9.21
CA PRO A 7 -0.45 -21.05 -8.79
C PRO A 7 -0.53 -20.93 -7.26
N GLY A 8 -1.10 -19.84 -6.76
CA GLY A 8 -1.09 -19.45 -5.34
C GLY A 8 -0.17 -18.28 -5.02
N VAL A 9 0.73 -17.88 -5.95
CA VAL A 9 1.42 -16.59 -5.84
C VAL A 9 0.58 -15.52 -6.54
N ILE A 10 0.08 -14.55 -5.78
CA ILE A 10 -0.85 -13.52 -6.27
C ILE A 10 -0.47 -12.14 -5.74
N GLY A 11 -0.83 -11.10 -6.48
CA GLY A 11 -0.73 -9.72 -5.97
C GLY A 11 -1.81 -9.40 -4.93
N ALA A 12 -1.50 -8.54 -3.98
CA ALA A 12 -2.44 -8.09 -2.95
C ALA A 12 -3.71 -7.45 -3.54
N GLY A 13 -3.57 -6.66 -4.61
CA GLY A 13 -4.72 -6.10 -5.32
C GLY A 13 -5.61 -7.17 -5.95
N ALA A 14 -5.03 -8.26 -6.47
CA ALA A 14 -5.81 -9.40 -6.98
C ALA A 14 -6.56 -10.11 -5.85
N ALA A 15 -5.90 -10.35 -4.71
CA ALA A 15 -6.55 -10.92 -3.54
C ALA A 15 -7.72 -10.05 -3.06
N GLN A 16 -7.54 -8.74 -3.02
CA GLN A 16 -8.57 -7.78 -2.65
C GLN A 16 -9.75 -7.81 -3.63
N THR A 17 -9.48 -7.86 -4.93
CA THR A 17 -10.53 -7.99 -5.96
C THR A 17 -11.31 -9.29 -5.80
N MET A 18 -10.62 -10.41 -5.56
CA MET A 18 -11.29 -11.70 -5.33
C MET A 18 -12.25 -11.63 -4.13
N MET A 19 -11.80 -11.07 -3.02
CA MET A 19 -12.62 -10.96 -1.81
C MET A 19 -13.76 -9.96 -1.95
N ASN A 20 -13.45 -8.73 -2.37
CA ASN A 20 -14.40 -7.62 -2.27
C ASN A 20 -15.41 -7.57 -3.42
N LEU A 21 -15.03 -8.02 -4.62
CA LEU A 21 -15.92 -8.00 -5.79
C LEU A 21 -16.52 -9.37 -6.11
N HIS A 22 -15.77 -10.43 -5.88
CA HIS A 22 -16.19 -11.77 -6.28
C HIS A 22 -16.56 -12.68 -5.10
N HIS A 23 -16.36 -12.22 -3.86
CA HIS A 23 -16.61 -13.00 -2.63
C HIS A 23 -15.88 -14.36 -2.64
N ILE A 24 -14.68 -14.39 -3.23
CA ILE A 24 -13.83 -15.58 -3.35
C ILE A 24 -12.71 -15.47 -2.32
N LYS A 25 -12.58 -16.49 -1.50
CA LYS A 25 -11.46 -16.66 -0.56
C LYS A 25 -10.19 -17.01 -1.34
N PRO A 26 -9.10 -16.20 -1.26
CA PRO A 26 -7.90 -16.43 -2.07
C PRO A 26 -7.10 -17.68 -1.70
N GLY A 27 -7.19 -18.11 -0.45
CA GLY A 27 -6.47 -19.25 0.11
C GLY A 27 -6.87 -19.49 1.55
N ASN A 28 -6.21 -20.43 2.22
CA ASN A 28 -6.45 -20.73 3.62
C ASN A 28 -5.32 -20.23 4.52
N ARG A 29 -4.08 -20.51 4.14
CA ARG A 29 -2.87 -20.14 4.88
C ARG A 29 -1.99 -19.26 4.00
N ILE A 30 -1.85 -18.01 4.36
CA ILE A 30 -1.29 -16.97 3.49
C ILE A 30 -0.08 -16.33 4.15
N LEU A 31 1.02 -16.23 3.41
CA LEU A 31 2.11 -15.32 3.76
C LEU A 31 1.96 -14.03 2.97
N MET A 32 2.02 -12.89 3.66
CA MET A 32 2.02 -11.56 3.04
C MET A 32 3.46 -11.05 2.90
N LEU A 33 3.85 -10.71 1.68
CA LEU A 33 5.12 -10.02 1.39
C LEU A 33 4.85 -8.52 1.16
N GLY A 34 5.41 -7.69 2.01
CA GLY A 34 5.27 -6.25 2.02
C GLY A 34 4.44 -5.73 3.19
N SER A 35 5.01 -4.79 3.96
CA SER A 35 4.41 -4.16 5.15
C SER A 35 3.93 -2.73 4.92
N GLY A 36 3.81 -2.31 3.67
CA GLY A 36 3.16 -1.05 3.29
C GLY A 36 1.65 -1.06 3.60
N ASN A 37 0.97 0.07 3.42
CA ASN A 37 -0.47 0.19 3.70
C ASN A 37 -1.30 -0.91 3.01
N VAL A 38 -1.00 -1.22 1.74
CA VAL A 38 -1.71 -2.27 1.01
C VAL A 38 -1.53 -3.63 1.67
N GLY A 39 -0.28 -4.02 2.02
CA GLY A 39 -0.01 -5.29 2.68
C GLY A 39 -0.73 -5.42 4.02
N LEU A 40 -0.70 -4.37 4.84
CA LEU A 40 -1.38 -4.34 6.14
C LEU A 40 -2.90 -4.42 6.00
N VAL A 41 -3.49 -3.60 5.14
CA VAL A 41 -4.95 -3.55 4.94
C VAL A 41 -5.47 -4.86 4.35
N VAL A 42 -4.80 -5.37 3.32
CA VAL A 42 -5.21 -6.65 2.69
C VAL A 42 -5.02 -7.83 3.63
N SER A 43 -3.96 -7.85 4.46
CA SER A 43 -3.80 -8.88 5.50
C SER A 43 -4.99 -8.90 6.47
N TYR A 44 -5.47 -7.73 6.88
CA TYR A 44 -6.66 -7.65 7.72
C TYR A 44 -7.91 -8.16 7.02
N GLN A 45 -8.12 -7.77 5.75
CA GLN A 45 -9.25 -8.26 4.94
C GLN A 45 -9.19 -9.78 4.72
N LEU A 46 -8.01 -10.35 4.50
CA LEU A 46 -7.81 -11.79 4.40
C LEU A 46 -8.27 -12.53 5.66
N MET A 47 -7.90 -12.00 6.84
CA MET A 47 -8.36 -12.56 8.12
C MET A 47 -9.88 -12.44 8.28
N GLN A 48 -10.46 -11.33 7.85
CA GLN A 48 -11.92 -11.13 7.84
C GLN A 48 -12.64 -12.14 6.90
N ALA A 49 -12.01 -12.48 5.79
CA ALA A 49 -12.50 -13.53 4.87
C ALA A 49 -12.25 -14.96 5.39
N GLY A 50 -11.74 -15.11 6.61
CA GLY A 50 -11.47 -16.42 7.23
C GLY A 50 -10.19 -17.10 6.74
N CYS A 51 -9.21 -16.33 6.21
CA CYS A 51 -7.87 -16.83 5.93
C CYS A 51 -6.99 -16.71 7.19
N GLU A 52 -6.05 -17.62 7.37
CA GLU A 52 -4.95 -17.46 8.32
C GLU A 52 -3.80 -16.70 7.64
N VAL A 53 -3.44 -15.53 8.14
CA VAL A 53 -2.21 -14.84 7.74
C VAL A 53 -1.10 -15.32 8.67
N VAL A 54 -0.22 -16.18 8.15
CA VAL A 54 0.81 -16.85 8.98
C VAL A 54 1.98 -15.94 9.32
N ALA A 55 2.28 -14.99 8.45
CA ALA A 55 3.34 -14.00 8.64
C ALA A 55 3.18 -12.83 7.69
N LEU A 56 3.71 -11.68 8.09
CA LEU A 56 3.93 -10.52 7.26
C LEU A 56 5.44 -10.28 7.17
N VAL A 57 5.96 -10.24 5.96
CA VAL A 57 7.40 -10.23 5.67
C VAL A 57 7.75 -8.97 4.91
N ASP A 58 8.81 -8.29 5.29
CA ASP A 58 9.31 -7.11 4.56
C ASP A 58 10.84 -7.07 4.57
N ALA A 59 11.43 -6.74 3.43
CA ALA A 59 12.87 -6.56 3.31
C ALA A 59 13.37 -5.31 4.01
N ALA A 60 12.51 -4.32 4.22
CA ALA A 60 12.82 -3.12 4.99
C ALA A 60 13.00 -3.46 6.48
N PRO A 61 13.88 -2.74 7.20
CA PRO A 61 14.08 -2.94 8.64
C PRO A 61 12.93 -2.37 9.49
N ARG A 62 11.94 -1.75 8.85
CA ARG A 62 10.80 -1.09 9.51
C ARG A 62 9.53 -1.32 8.70
N ILE A 63 8.38 -1.30 9.38
CA ILE A 63 7.07 -1.36 8.72
C ILE A 63 6.86 -0.08 7.92
N GLY A 64 6.49 -0.23 6.64
CA GLY A 64 6.30 0.88 5.72
C GLY A 64 4.92 1.53 5.75
N GLY A 65 3.92 0.85 6.33
CA GLY A 65 2.55 1.35 6.42
C GLY A 65 2.24 2.11 7.71
N TYR A 66 1.03 2.63 7.82
CA TYR A 66 0.61 3.40 8.99
C TYR A 66 0.54 2.54 10.25
N GLY A 67 1.01 3.12 11.37
CA GLY A 67 1.06 2.45 12.67
C GLY A 67 -0.29 1.90 13.14
N VAL A 68 -1.40 2.58 12.81
CA VAL A 68 -2.76 2.12 13.13
C VAL A 68 -3.09 0.78 12.47
N HIS A 69 -2.65 0.56 11.23
CA HIS A 69 -2.86 -0.72 10.54
C HIS A 69 -1.92 -1.80 11.07
N ALA A 70 -0.65 -1.46 11.31
CA ALA A 70 0.32 -2.37 11.89
C ALA A 70 -0.11 -2.84 13.28
N ALA A 71 -0.56 -1.92 14.14
CA ALA A 71 -1.08 -2.24 15.47
C ALA A 71 -2.31 -3.17 15.42
N LYS A 72 -3.18 -2.99 14.41
CA LYS A 72 -4.32 -3.88 14.19
C LYS A 72 -3.87 -5.31 13.87
N ILE A 73 -2.90 -5.47 12.97
CA ILE A 73 -2.35 -6.77 12.58
C ILE A 73 -1.61 -7.45 13.75
N SER A 74 -0.79 -6.70 14.49
CA SER A 74 -0.11 -7.21 15.68
C SER A 74 -1.09 -7.73 16.73
N ARG A 75 -2.17 -6.99 17.00
CA ARG A 75 -3.22 -7.44 17.93
C ARG A 75 -3.93 -8.71 17.50
N CYS A 76 -3.93 -9.00 16.19
CA CYS A 76 -4.42 -10.28 15.68
C CYS A 76 -3.40 -11.43 15.81
N GLY A 77 -2.23 -11.17 16.39
CA GLY A 77 -1.20 -12.18 16.61
C GLY A 77 -0.38 -12.56 15.37
N VAL A 78 -0.43 -11.77 14.31
CA VAL A 78 0.37 -12.03 13.09
C VAL A 78 1.80 -11.56 13.32
N PRO A 79 2.80 -12.43 13.19
CA PRO A 79 4.20 -12.05 13.35
C PRO A 79 4.70 -11.24 12.16
N PHE A 80 5.55 -10.24 12.44
CA PHE A 80 6.27 -9.47 11.44
C PHE A 80 7.71 -9.96 11.35
N TYR A 81 8.17 -10.25 10.13
CA TYR A 81 9.57 -10.55 9.82
C TYR A 81 10.13 -9.41 8.99
N LEU A 82 10.71 -8.42 9.66
CA LEU A 82 11.39 -7.28 9.04
C LEU A 82 12.84 -7.64 8.69
N SER A 83 13.44 -6.94 7.73
CA SER A 83 14.72 -7.30 7.12
C SER A 83 14.72 -8.74 6.58
N HIS A 84 13.58 -9.23 6.12
CA HIS A 84 13.43 -10.56 5.53
C HIS A 84 12.74 -10.47 4.17
N THR A 85 13.07 -11.40 3.29
CA THR A 85 12.33 -11.55 2.03
C THR A 85 12.20 -13.02 1.66
N ILE A 86 11.42 -13.30 0.61
CA ILE A 86 11.21 -14.67 0.13
C ILE A 86 12.42 -15.14 -0.65
N VAL A 87 12.95 -16.30 -0.28
CA VAL A 87 13.98 -17.04 -1.02
C VAL A 87 13.32 -17.82 -2.15
N GLU A 88 12.34 -18.65 -1.79
CA GLU A 88 11.59 -19.45 -2.78
C GLU A 88 10.19 -19.79 -2.29
N ALA A 89 9.28 -19.94 -3.26
CA ALA A 89 8.01 -20.62 -3.09
C ALA A 89 8.16 -22.08 -3.52
N SER A 90 7.71 -23.02 -2.70
CA SER A 90 7.80 -24.46 -2.94
C SER A 90 6.45 -25.05 -3.30
N GLY A 91 6.49 -26.09 -4.12
CA GLY A 91 5.33 -26.83 -4.60
C GLY A 91 5.58 -27.42 -5.98
N ALA A 92 4.76 -28.38 -6.40
CA ALA A 92 4.82 -28.96 -7.74
C ALA A 92 3.86 -28.23 -8.69
N ASP A 93 2.56 -28.34 -8.44
CA ASP A 93 1.53 -27.75 -9.29
C ASP A 93 1.00 -26.42 -8.73
N ARG A 94 1.21 -26.17 -7.46
CA ARG A 94 0.80 -24.97 -6.73
C ARG A 94 1.67 -24.77 -5.51
N VAL A 95 1.57 -23.58 -4.90
CA VAL A 95 2.23 -23.28 -3.64
C VAL A 95 1.77 -24.23 -2.55
N THR A 96 2.73 -24.84 -1.86
CA THR A 96 2.53 -25.66 -0.65
C THR A 96 3.40 -25.16 0.50
N GLY A 97 4.35 -24.27 0.24
CA GLY A 97 5.22 -23.68 1.25
C GLY A 97 6.01 -22.51 0.72
N VAL A 98 6.64 -21.81 1.63
CA VAL A 98 7.51 -20.66 1.33
C VAL A 98 8.67 -20.61 2.29
N THR A 99 9.87 -20.36 1.80
CA THR A 99 11.06 -20.09 2.60
C THR A 99 11.41 -18.61 2.52
N ILE A 100 11.57 -17.98 3.69
CA ILE A 100 12.07 -16.63 3.83
C ILE A 100 13.46 -16.66 4.46
N ALA A 101 14.27 -15.61 4.25
CA ALA A 101 15.52 -15.42 4.96
C ALA A 101 15.75 -13.93 5.25
N GLN A 102 16.59 -13.66 6.23
CA GLN A 102 17.02 -12.30 6.52
C GLN A 102 17.92 -11.77 5.41
N VAL A 103 17.82 -10.46 5.16
CA VAL A 103 18.69 -9.74 4.22
C VAL A 103 19.44 -8.61 4.92
N ASP A 104 20.63 -8.34 4.40
CA ASP A 104 21.42 -7.16 4.78
C ASP A 104 20.92 -5.88 4.08
N SER A 105 21.59 -4.75 4.32
CA SER A 105 21.27 -3.45 3.70
C SER A 105 21.46 -3.42 2.18
N HIS A 106 22.11 -4.41 1.59
CA HIS A 106 22.34 -4.57 0.16
C HIS A 106 21.44 -5.66 -0.45
N PHE A 107 20.45 -6.14 0.30
CA PHE A 107 19.52 -7.22 -0.07
C PHE A 107 20.20 -8.59 -0.30
N ASN A 108 21.42 -8.82 0.23
CA ASN A 108 22.03 -10.13 0.22
C ASN A 108 21.44 -10.99 1.34
N PHE A 109 21.15 -12.26 1.04
CA PHE A 109 20.66 -13.20 2.05
C PHE A 109 21.74 -13.50 3.10
N ILE A 110 21.31 -13.57 4.36
CA ILE A 110 22.15 -13.97 5.48
C ILE A 110 21.92 -15.47 5.72
N GLU A 111 22.95 -16.27 5.46
CA GLU A 111 22.91 -17.72 5.62
C GLU A 111 22.55 -18.14 7.06
N GLY A 112 21.77 -19.21 7.19
CA GLY A 112 21.36 -19.76 8.48
C GLY A 112 20.18 -19.03 9.14
N THR A 113 19.58 -18.07 8.43
CA THR A 113 18.39 -17.35 8.92
C THR A 113 17.08 -17.82 8.27
N GLU A 114 17.15 -18.87 7.46
CA GLU A 114 16.03 -19.39 6.69
C GLU A 114 14.91 -19.87 7.63
N LYS A 115 13.68 -19.54 7.26
CA LYS A 115 12.45 -19.99 7.92
C LYS A 115 11.47 -20.46 6.88
N THR A 116 10.89 -21.61 7.09
CA THR A 116 9.90 -22.20 6.17
C THR A 116 8.52 -22.20 6.79
N PHE A 117 7.51 -21.87 6.01
CA PHE A 117 6.10 -21.86 6.38
C PHE A 117 5.31 -22.74 5.42
N ASP A 118 4.39 -23.53 5.97
CA ASP A 118 3.39 -24.22 5.19
C ASP A 118 2.29 -23.24 4.82
N VAL A 119 2.14 -22.92 3.55
CA VAL A 119 1.16 -21.96 3.01
C VAL A 119 0.62 -22.48 1.68
N ASP A 120 -0.61 -22.16 1.38
CA ASP A 120 -1.21 -22.42 0.07
C ASP A 120 -1.25 -21.17 -0.82
N THR A 121 -0.92 -20.00 -0.25
CA THR A 121 -0.95 -18.73 -0.96
C THR A 121 0.15 -17.82 -0.46
N ILE A 122 0.79 -17.12 -1.40
CA ILE A 122 1.72 -16.02 -1.15
C ILE A 122 1.10 -14.77 -1.77
N CYS A 123 0.85 -13.77 -0.94
CA CYS A 123 0.27 -12.50 -1.35
C CYS A 123 1.36 -11.43 -1.40
N VAL A 124 1.52 -10.76 -2.55
CA VAL A 124 2.64 -9.83 -2.80
C VAL A 124 2.13 -8.39 -2.82
N ALA A 125 2.69 -7.54 -1.93
CA ALA A 125 2.36 -6.12 -1.76
C ALA A 125 3.62 -5.24 -1.73
N VAL A 126 4.54 -5.43 -2.68
CA VAL A 126 5.87 -4.80 -2.69
C VAL A 126 5.96 -3.56 -3.59
N GLY A 127 4.89 -2.85 -3.73
CA GLY A 127 4.83 -1.57 -4.42
C GLY A 127 3.71 -1.48 -5.45
N LEU A 128 3.49 -0.26 -5.87
CA LEU A 128 2.51 0.14 -6.89
C LEU A 128 3.23 0.88 -8.00
N SER A 129 2.73 0.79 -9.20
CA SER A 129 3.24 1.55 -10.35
C SER A 129 2.12 2.35 -11.00
N PRO A 130 2.35 3.61 -11.38
CA PRO A 130 1.39 4.40 -12.11
C PRO A 130 0.99 3.74 -13.43
N MET A 131 -0.31 3.65 -13.69
CA MET A 131 -0.84 3.11 -14.96
C MET A 131 -0.83 4.20 -16.04
N SER A 132 0.36 4.55 -16.53
CA SER A 132 0.58 5.67 -17.45
C SER A 132 0.66 5.27 -18.94
N GLN A 133 0.32 4.03 -19.28
CA GLN A 133 0.45 3.49 -20.65
C GLN A 133 -0.36 4.28 -21.69
N LEU A 134 -1.59 4.69 -21.36
CA LEU A 134 -2.44 5.47 -22.26
C LEU A 134 -1.85 6.85 -22.54
N LEU A 135 -1.28 7.50 -21.55
CA LEU A 135 -0.62 8.80 -21.71
C LEU A 135 0.61 8.67 -22.62
N LYS A 136 1.40 7.62 -22.43
CA LYS A 136 2.52 7.32 -23.31
C LYS A 136 2.09 7.07 -24.76
N GLN A 137 0.99 6.32 -24.97
CA GLN A 137 0.43 6.08 -26.30
C GLN A 137 -0.10 7.38 -26.95
N ALA A 138 -0.64 8.30 -26.14
CA ALA A 138 -1.08 9.60 -26.59
C ALA A 138 0.07 10.58 -26.89
N GLY A 139 1.33 10.17 -26.74
CA GLY A 139 2.50 10.99 -27.03
C GLY A 139 2.87 11.98 -25.90
N VAL A 140 2.31 11.82 -24.70
CA VAL A 140 2.67 12.65 -23.55
C VAL A 140 4.12 12.40 -23.18
N LYS A 141 4.86 13.46 -22.90
CA LYS A 141 6.23 13.35 -22.34
C LYS A 141 6.19 12.74 -20.97
N MET A 142 7.07 11.77 -20.77
CA MET A 142 7.12 10.99 -19.55
C MET A 142 8.46 11.20 -18.84
N LYS A 143 8.46 11.15 -17.51
CA LYS A 143 9.67 11.17 -16.68
C LYS A 143 9.74 9.96 -15.78
N ASP A 144 10.94 9.50 -15.50
CA ASP A 144 11.22 8.45 -14.52
C ASP A 144 11.41 9.08 -13.14
N THR A 145 10.69 8.59 -12.14
CA THR A 145 10.76 9.04 -10.76
C THR A 145 10.94 7.84 -9.83
N PRO A 146 11.37 8.00 -8.57
CA PRO A 146 11.39 6.91 -7.62
C PRO A 146 10.02 6.23 -7.42
N GLY A 147 8.93 6.96 -7.65
CA GLY A 147 7.56 6.45 -7.59
C GLY A 147 7.07 5.76 -8.87
N GLY A 148 7.90 5.73 -9.93
CA GLY A 148 7.56 5.10 -11.22
C GLY A 148 7.61 6.06 -12.41
N TYR A 149 7.18 5.56 -13.55
CA TYR A 149 7.19 6.28 -14.83
C TYR A 149 5.89 7.09 -14.97
N VAL A 150 6.00 8.42 -14.84
CA VAL A 150 4.86 9.34 -14.76
C VAL A 150 4.88 10.39 -15.87
N PRO A 151 3.73 11.00 -16.24
CA PRO A 151 3.70 12.10 -17.19
C PRO A 151 4.37 13.36 -16.63
N GLU A 152 4.99 14.15 -17.51
CA GLU A 152 5.34 15.52 -17.20
C GLU A 152 4.06 16.36 -17.21
N CYS A 153 3.72 16.97 -16.05
CA CYS A 153 2.57 17.82 -15.88
C CYS A 153 2.99 19.16 -15.26
N ASP A 154 2.19 20.20 -15.53
CA ASP A 154 2.22 21.42 -14.74
C ASP A 154 1.53 21.23 -13.37
N GLU A 155 1.49 22.29 -12.56
CA GLU A 155 0.87 22.31 -11.24
C GLU A 155 -0.63 21.99 -11.25
N TRP A 156 -1.30 22.10 -12.39
CA TRP A 156 -2.72 21.89 -12.58
C TRP A 156 -3.07 20.59 -13.31
N GLY A 157 -2.07 19.77 -13.59
CA GLY A 157 -2.25 18.48 -14.25
C GLY A 157 -2.31 18.54 -15.78
N ARG A 158 -2.01 19.69 -16.43
CA ARG A 158 -1.86 19.75 -17.88
C ARG A 158 -0.61 18.98 -18.29
N THR A 159 -0.76 18.10 -19.27
CA THR A 159 0.36 17.36 -19.85
C THR A 159 1.02 18.12 -21.01
N SER A 160 2.08 17.54 -21.55
CA SER A 160 2.76 18.07 -22.74
C SER A 160 1.90 18.04 -24.02
N VAL A 161 0.75 17.34 -24.01
CA VAL A 161 -0.18 17.25 -25.12
C VAL A 161 -1.43 18.08 -24.82
N PRO A 162 -1.74 19.12 -25.61
CA PRO A 162 -2.90 19.98 -25.38
C PRO A 162 -4.19 19.16 -25.27
N GLY A 163 -5.03 19.50 -24.30
CA GLY A 163 -6.32 18.84 -24.05
C GLY A 163 -6.21 17.52 -23.27
N ILE A 164 -5.01 17.06 -22.93
CA ILE A 164 -4.79 15.89 -22.07
C ILE A 164 -4.32 16.33 -20.70
N PHE A 165 -5.02 15.88 -19.67
CA PHE A 165 -4.73 16.13 -18.27
C PHE A 165 -4.45 14.82 -17.55
N ALA A 166 -3.67 14.88 -16.48
CA ALA A 166 -3.39 13.76 -15.61
C ALA A 166 -3.50 14.18 -14.14
N ALA A 167 -4.25 13.41 -13.36
CA ALA A 167 -4.47 13.65 -11.94
C ALA A 167 -4.59 12.31 -11.20
N GLY A 168 -4.25 12.29 -9.92
CA GLY A 168 -4.26 11.09 -9.09
C GLY A 168 -3.06 10.18 -9.37
N ASP A 169 -3.21 8.88 -9.10
CA ASP A 169 -2.13 7.89 -9.10
C ASP A 169 -1.37 7.78 -10.43
N VAL A 170 -2.01 8.13 -11.55
CA VAL A 170 -1.37 8.14 -12.86
C VAL A 170 -0.21 9.13 -12.96
N SER A 171 -0.25 10.20 -12.17
CA SER A 171 0.81 11.22 -12.06
C SER A 171 1.73 11.01 -10.86
N GLY A 172 1.57 9.91 -10.14
CA GLY A 172 2.35 9.45 -8.98
C GLY A 172 1.43 8.94 -7.87
N ILE A 173 1.74 7.76 -7.34
CA ILE A 173 0.92 7.09 -6.33
C ILE A 173 0.91 7.88 -5.03
N GLU A 174 -0.29 8.22 -4.56
CA GLU A 174 -0.54 8.84 -3.26
C GLU A 174 -1.84 8.26 -2.64
N GLU A 175 -2.50 9.03 -1.79
CA GLU A 175 -3.77 8.68 -1.15
C GLU A 175 -4.97 9.05 -2.04
N ALA A 176 -6.10 8.37 -1.84
CA ALA A 176 -7.34 8.66 -2.58
C ALA A 176 -7.83 10.11 -2.39
N SER A 177 -7.59 10.69 -1.21
CA SER A 177 -7.94 12.08 -0.90
C SER A 177 -7.17 13.08 -1.77
N SER A 178 -5.87 12.87 -1.95
CA SER A 178 -5.05 13.72 -2.83
C SER A 178 -5.45 13.57 -4.30
N ALA A 179 -5.72 12.34 -4.74
CA ALA A 179 -6.21 12.08 -6.10
C ALA A 179 -7.54 12.79 -6.40
N MET A 180 -8.45 12.82 -5.43
CA MET A 180 -9.73 13.52 -5.54
C MET A 180 -9.54 15.05 -5.67
N ILE A 181 -8.65 15.63 -4.86
CA ILE A 181 -8.36 17.07 -4.93
C ILE A 181 -7.69 17.43 -6.23
N GLU A 182 -6.71 16.68 -6.68
CA GLU A 182 -6.05 16.90 -7.96
C GLU A 182 -7.04 16.81 -9.14
N GLY A 183 -7.95 15.83 -9.11
CA GLY A 183 -9.00 15.73 -10.10
C GLY A 183 -9.93 16.94 -10.11
N ARG A 184 -10.21 17.55 -8.95
CA ARG A 184 -11.01 18.78 -8.86
C ARG A 184 -10.24 20.00 -9.40
N ILE A 185 -8.94 20.10 -9.14
CA ILE A 185 -8.09 21.16 -9.71
C ILE A 185 -8.10 21.03 -11.24
N ALA A 186 -7.78 19.85 -11.78
CA ALA A 186 -7.79 19.61 -13.22
C ALA A 186 -9.16 19.93 -13.85
N GLY A 187 -10.26 19.51 -13.19
CA GLY A 187 -11.62 19.81 -13.65
C GLY A 187 -11.95 21.30 -13.68
N SER A 188 -11.47 22.08 -12.71
CA SER A 188 -11.63 23.55 -12.70
C SER A 188 -10.87 24.19 -13.86
N VAL A 189 -9.66 23.73 -14.10
CA VAL A 189 -8.82 24.23 -15.21
C VAL A 189 -9.40 23.89 -16.57
N ILE A 190 -9.90 22.65 -16.75
CA ILE A 190 -10.61 22.23 -17.95
C ILE A 190 -11.85 23.08 -18.19
N SER A 191 -12.59 23.40 -17.13
CA SER A 191 -13.79 24.25 -17.22
C SER A 191 -13.45 25.66 -17.70
N GLN A 192 -12.32 26.21 -17.27
CA GLN A 192 -11.83 27.52 -17.73
C GLN A 192 -11.35 27.44 -19.19
N ASP A 193 -10.59 26.41 -19.56
CA ASP A 193 -10.09 26.22 -20.92
C ASP A 193 -11.24 26.08 -21.94
N LEU A 194 -12.37 25.54 -21.51
CA LEU A 194 -13.60 25.41 -22.32
C LEU A 194 -14.53 26.63 -22.24
N GLY A 195 -14.19 27.65 -21.47
CA GLY A 195 -14.95 28.90 -21.35
C GLY A 195 -16.21 28.80 -20.48
N PHE A 196 -16.33 27.79 -19.60
CA PHE A 196 -17.46 27.67 -18.68
C PHE A 196 -17.32 28.53 -17.43
N ILE A 197 -16.09 28.83 -17.02
CA ILE A 197 -15.79 29.72 -15.89
C ILE A 197 -14.68 30.70 -16.27
N GLU A 198 -14.67 31.84 -15.61
CA GLU A 198 -13.64 32.86 -15.79
C GLU A 198 -12.33 32.44 -15.12
N LYS A 199 -11.20 32.97 -15.62
CA LYS A 199 -9.86 32.66 -15.10
C LYS A 199 -9.74 32.98 -13.60
N ALA A 200 -10.26 34.10 -13.14
CA ALA A 200 -10.22 34.47 -11.72
C ALA A 200 -10.97 33.50 -10.82
N GLU A 201 -12.09 32.95 -11.29
CA GLU A 201 -12.84 31.92 -10.58
C GLU A 201 -12.07 30.60 -10.51
N MET A 202 -11.44 30.20 -11.63
CA MET A 202 -10.59 29.03 -11.67
C MET A 202 -9.42 29.13 -10.69
N GLU A 203 -8.69 30.26 -10.72
CA GLU A 203 -7.55 30.50 -9.84
C GLU A 203 -7.96 30.49 -8.35
N ALA A 204 -9.10 31.09 -8.00
CA ALA A 204 -9.61 31.03 -6.62
C ALA A 204 -9.93 29.61 -6.17
N ARG A 205 -10.59 28.81 -7.02
CA ARG A 205 -10.89 27.39 -6.74
C ARG A 205 -9.63 26.54 -6.63
N ALA A 206 -8.65 26.75 -7.53
CA ALA A 206 -7.39 26.03 -7.51
C ALA A 206 -6.61 26.33 -6.23
N SER A 207 -6.48 27.61 -5.84
CA SER A 207 -5.79 28.01 -4.62
C SER A 207 -6.38 27.37 -3.35
N GLU A 208 -7.71 27.35 -3.21
CA GLU A 208 -8.38 26.69 -2.08
C GLU A 208 -8.06 25.17 -2.05
N LEU A 209 -8.06 24.52 -3.20
CA LEU A 209 -7.77 23.10 -3.33
C LEU A 209 -6.29 22.78 -3.11
N GLU A 210 -5.39 23.64 -3.55
CA GLU A 210 -3.94 23.52 -3.30
C GLU A 210 -3.62 23.66 -1.81
N ASP A 211 -4.26 24.56 -1.09
CA ASP A 211 -4.14 24.68 0.37
C ASP A 211 -4.61 23.41 1.08
N ALA A 212 -5.75 22.85 0.64
CA ALA A 212 -6.25 21.59 1.16
C ALA A 212 -5.31 20.43 0.85
N LEU A 213 -4.73 20.39 -0.36
CA LEU A 213 -3.75 19.38 -0.77
C LEU A 213 -2.45 19.53 0.04
N GLY A 214 -1.99 20.75 0.27
CA GLY A 214 -0.86 21.06 1.14
C GLY A 214 -1.07 20.51 2.55
N SER A 215 -2.23 20.76 3.14
CA SER A 215 -2.58 20.26 4.47
C SER A 215 -2.60 18.72 4.57
N LEU A 216 -3.02 18.01 3.52
CA LEU A 216 -2.94 16.53 3.46
C LEU A 216 -1.50 16.03 3.38
N ARG A 217 -0.61 16.84 2.81
CA ARG A 217 0.80 16.52 2.58
C ARG A 217 1.72 16.97 3.73
N GLU A 218 1.17 17.53 4.78
CA GLU A 218 1.88 17.98 5.97
C GLU A 218 1.50 17.16 7.20
N GLY A 219 2.30 17.31 8.27
CA GLY A 219 2.01 16.73 9.57
C GLY A 219 2.56 15.32 9.81
N MET A 220 2.24 14.78 10.99
CA MET A 220 2.78 13.54 11.52
C MET A 220 2.43 12.31 10.65
N PHE A 221 1.28 12.33 10.00
CA PHE A 221 0.78 11.25 9.17
C PHE A 221 1.01 11.47 7.67
N ALA A 222 1.68 12.57 7.32
CA ALA A 222 2.00 12.84 5.93
C ALA A 222 2.89 11.72 5.37
N PRO A 223 2.60 11.21 4.16
CA PRO A 223 3.46 10.23 3.53
C PRO A 223 4.84 10.84 3.29
N LYS A 224 5.87 10.27 3.90
CA LYS A 224 7.26 10.75 3.76
C LYS A 224 7.81 10.57 2.35
N ASN A 225 7.24 9.61 1.60
CA ASN A 225 7.62 9.29 0.24
C ASN A 225 6.43 9.50 -0.69
N ARG A 226 6.39 10.67 -1.32
CA ARG A 226 5.37 11.00 -2.33
C ARG A 226 5.96 10.71 -3.69
N GLY A 227 5.37 9.78 -4.43
CA GLY A 227 5.85 9.42 -5.75
C GLY A 227 6.04 10.61 -6.70
N LYS A 228 5.28 11.69 -6.49
CA LYS A 228 5.32 12.93 -7.29
C LYS A 228 6.43 13.91 -6.90
N LEU A 229 6.84 13.92 -5.62
CA LEU A 229 7.69 14.95 -5.05
C LEU A 229 9.09 14.44 -4.68
N ILE A 230 9.36 13.16 -4.91
CA ILE A 230 10.67 12.58 -4.61
C ILE A 230 11.61 12.86 -5.76
N GLU A 231 12.54 13.78 -5.56
CA GLU A 231 13.72 13.86 -6.41
C GLU A 231 14.68 12.74 -6.03
N LYS A 232 15.29 12.09 -7.04
CA LYS A 232 16.36 11.12 -6.79
C LYS A 232 17.54 11.88 -6.17
N THR A 233 17.78 11.66 -4.88
CA THR A 233 18.99 12.13 -4.22
C THR A 233 20.05 11.02 -4.28
N GLU A 234 21.32 11.36 -4.34
CA GLU A 234 22.42 10.39 -4.35
C GLU A 234 22.48 9.57 -3.04
N GLU A 235 21.85 10.03 -1.97
CA GLU A 235 21.83 9.39 -0.66
C GLU A 235 20.72 8.34 -0.48
N GLY A 236 19.87 8.13 -1.50
CA GLY A 236 18.75 7.20 -1.42
C GLY A 236 17.51 7.78 -0.73
N ILE A 237 16.41 7.05 -0.82
CA ILE A 237 15.12 7.45 -0.23
C ILE A 237 15.05 6.93 1.19
N ASP A 238 14.91 7.82 2.17
CA ASP A 238 14.58 7.41 3.54
C ASP A 238 13.12 6.95 3.64
N VAL A 239 12.92 5.63 3.56
CA VAL A 239 11.60 4.97 3.64
C VAL A 239 11.15 4.73 5.10
N SER A 240 11.80 5.34 6.06
CA SER A 240 11.60 4.99 7.46
C SER A 240 10.42 5.71 8.12
N MET A 241 9.30 5.03 8.30
CA MET A 241 8.43 5.31 9.45
C MET A 241 8.88 4.47 10.63
N ASN A 242 9.42 5.10 11.66
CA ASN A 242 9.74 4.43 12.91
C ASN A 242 8.45 4.29 13.73
N LEU A 243 7.88 3.09 13.78
CA LEU A 243 6.65 2.84 14.54
C LEU A 243 6.82 3.09 16.03
N LEU A 244 8.03 2.88 16.56
CA LEU A 244 8.33 3.18 17.96
C LEU A 244 8.33 4.70 18.22
N GLU A 245 8.82 5.50 17.27
CA GLU A 245 8.76 6.98 17.37
C GLU A 245 7.34 7.52 17.24
N HIS A 246 6.43 6.74 16.65
CA HIS A 246 5.02 7.12 16.47
C HIS A 246 4.08 6.47 17.48
N GLY A 247 4.60 5.93 18.59
CA GLY A 247 3.79 5.36 19.67
C GLY A 247 3.19 3.99 19.34
N PHE A 248 3.84 3.22 18.47
CA PHE A 248 3.49 1.81 18.29
C PHE A 248 3.86 1.04 19.55
N VAL A 249 2.90 0.28 20.05
CA VAL A 249 3.08 -0.54 21.24
C VAL A 249 3.83 -1.82 20.87
N ALA A 250 4.95 -2.09 21.51
CA ALA A 250 5.71 -3.34 21.32
C ALA A 250 4.89 -4.56 21.78
N ASP A 251 5.21 -5.74 21.24
CA ASP A 251 4.46 -6.97 21.56
C ASP A 251 4.37 -7.28 23.07
N ASP A 252 5.39 -6.96 23.83
CA ASP A 252 5.43 -7.11 25.29
C ASP A 252 4.55 -6.11 26.04
N GLU A 253 4.17 -5.00 25.41
CA GLU A 253 3.24 -4.02 25.97
C GLU A 253 1.79 -4.34 25.64
N ILE A 254 1.51 -5.09 24.56
CA ILE A 254 0.14 -5.47 24.15
C ILE A 254 -0.52 -6.33 25.25
N GLU A 255 0.24 -7.16 25.93
CA GLU A 255 -0.27 -7.97 27.05
C GLU A 255 -0.78 -7.16 28.24
N ARG A 256 -0.38 -5.88 28.34
CA ARG A 256 -0.79 -4.98 29.43
C ARG A 256 -2.16 -4.32 29.21
N TYR A 257 -2.73 -4.46 28.02
CA TYR A 257 -4.03 -3.86 27.72
C TYR A 257 -5.14 -4.88 27.97
N PRO A 258 -6.05 -4.64 28.93
CA PRO A 258 -7.19 -5.53 29.18
C PRO A 258 -8.08 -5.62 27.95
N GLY A 259 -8.37 -6.84 27.50
CA GLY A 259 -9.23 -7.09 26.35
C GLY A 259 -8.49 -7.31 25.02
N VAL A 260 -7.17 -7.18 24.99
CA VAL A 260 -6.37 -7.60 23.83
C VAL A 260 -6.09 -9.10 23.96
N THR A 261 -6.68 -9.90 23.10
CA THR A 261 -6.44 -11.34 23.06
C THR A 261 -5.58 -11.70 21.88
N HIS A 262 -4.40 -12.26 22.13
CA HIS A 262 -3.59 -12.91 21.12
C HIS A 262 -4.26 -14.20 20.67
N ARG A 263 -5.14 -14.13 19.71
CA ARG A 263 -5.78 -15.31 19.14
C ARG A 263 -5.25 -15.54 17.74
N LYS A 264 -4.46 -16.59 17.55
CA LYS A 264 -4.08 -17.07 16.22
C LYS A 264 -5.33 -17.40 15.42
N GLY A 265 -5.45 -16.80 14.23
CA GLY A 265 -6.49 -17.16 13.25
C GLY A 265 -7.91 -16.75 13.61
N ILE A 266 -8.11 -15.82 14.53
CA ILE A 266 -9.45 -15.34 14.85
C ILE A 266 -9.77 -14.09 14.08
N HIS A 267 -10.97 -14.11 13.58
CA HIS A 267 -11.61 -13.03 12.90
C HIS A 267 -11.86 -11.86 13.87
N PRO A 268 -11.10 -10.77 13.82
CA PRO A 268 -11.28 -9.67 14.77
C PRO A 268 -12.61 -8.94 14.59
N VAL A 269 -13.30 -9.17 13.49
CA VAL A 269 -14.64 -8.62 13.23
C VAL A 269 -15.69 -9.18 14.17
N ILE A 270 -15.53 -10.42 14.63
CA ILE A 270 -16.48 -11.05 15.56
C ILE A 270 -16.49 -10.32 16.91
N GLU A 271 -15.42 -9.66 17.26
CA GLU A 271 -15.30 -8.89 18.49
C GLU A 271 -15.54 -7.38 18.28
N CYS A 272 -15.77 -6.96 17.06
CA CYS A 272 -16.10 -5.58 16.74
C CYS A 272 -17.57 -5.29 17.10
N THR A 273 -17.87 -5.27 18.39
CA THR A 273 -19.14 -4.79 18.94
C THR A 273 -19.24 -3.27 18.90
N GLN A 274 -18.32 -2.61 18.22
CA GLN A 274 -18.27 -1.16 18.19
C GLN A 274 -19.28 -0.62 17.18
N ASN A 275 -20.04 0.35 17.63
CA ASN A 275 -21.01 1.11 16.84
C ASN A 275 -20.34 1.99 15.74
N ILE A 276 -19.12 1.68 15.34
CA ILE A 276 -18.46 2.34 14.22
C ILE A 276 -18.67 1.44 13.01
N PRO A 277 -19.46 1.85 12.03
CA PRO A 277 -19.66 1.05 10.83
C PRO A 277 -18.35 0.95 10.08
N CYS A 278 -17.82 -0.26 9.99
CA CYS A 278 -16.79 -0.61 9.02
C CYS A 278 -17.46 -1.56 8.02
N ASN A 279 -17.23 -1.36 6.72
CA ASN A 279 -17.85 -2.20 5.70
C ASN A 279 -17.74 -3.70 5.99
N PRO A 280 -16.60 -4.22 6.44
CA PRO A 280 -16.48 -5.64 6.76
C PRO A 280 -17.27 -6.09 8.00
N CYS A 281 -17.65 -5.17 8.88
CA CYS A 281 -18.46 -5.48 10.06
C CYS A 281 -19.97 -5.43 9.75
N GLN A 282 -20.37 -4.84 8.63
CA GLN A 282 -21.78 -4.75 8.22
C GLN A 282 -22.24 -6.01 7.46
N ASP A 283 -21.28 -6.73 6.85
CA ASP A 283 -21.55 -7.90 6.02
C ASP A 283 -21.28 -9.24 6.74
N ALA A 284 -20.90 -9.19 8.03
CA ALA A 284 -20.71 -10.34 8.91
C ALA A 284 -21.91 -10.50 9.84
#